data_c752ee4c5004b761bfc08c482ad0ce73
#
_entry.id   c752ee4c5004b761bfc08c482ad0ce73
#
_cell.length_a   1.000
_cell.length_b   1.000
_cell.length_c   1.000
_cell.angle_alpha   90.00
_cell.angle_beta   90.00
_cell.angle_gamma   90.00
#
_symmetry.space_group_name_H-M   'P 1'
#
loop_
_entity.id
_entity.type
_entity.pdbx_description
1 polymer ?
#
loop_
_entity_poly.entity_id
_entity_poly.type
_entity_poly.pdbx_seq_one_letter_code
_entity_poly.pdbx_strand_id
1 'polypeptide(L)'
;MRIRKATEEDITAITELAEKIWWPTYRNIISEEQISFMLKDMYSEESLKKQLVSGVDFILAEKENLAVAFAGFSLIEPEVYKLHKLYVLPSEQGNGTGKNLIEYITDLAREQGGKILELNVNRGNSASEFYKKVGFEIYRTVDISYHHFILNDYIMRKNL
;
A
#
# COMPACT_ATOMS: atom_id res chain seq x y z
N MET A 1 14.00 -4.72 -13.34
CA MET A 1 13.38 -4.38 -12.05
C MET A 1 13.48 -5.57 -11.11
N ARG A 2 13.79 -5.31 -9.87
CA ARG A 2 13.90 -6.34 -8.82
C ARG A 2 12.84 -6.11 -7.76
N ILE A 3 12.07 -7.16 -7.45
CA ILE A 3 11.09 -7.12 -6.35
C ILE A 3 11.59 -8.06 -5.26
N ARG A 4 11.61 -7.57 -4.01
CA ARG A 4 12.10 -8.35 -2.87
C ARG A 4 11.42 -7.94 -1.57
N LYS A 5 11.50 -8.79 -0.56
CA LYS A 5 11.11 -8.41 0.80
C LYS A 5 12.07 -7.36 1.33
N ALA A 6 11.50 -6.35 2.01
CA ALA A 6 12.27 -5.35 2.71
C ALA A 6 12.69 -5.85 4.09
N THR A 7 13.80 -5.33 4.58
CA THR A 7 14.29 -5.55 5.94
C THR A 7 14.24 -4.23 6.71
N GLU A 8 14.61 -4.26 7.98
CA GLU A 8 14.70 -3.06 8.80
C GLU A 8 15.60 -1.99 8.18
N GLU A 9 16.64 -2.40 7.46
CA GLU A 9 17.56 -1.48 6.79
C GLU A 9 16.91 -0.67 5.67
N ASP A 10 15.76 -1.12 5.16
CA ASP A 10 15.03 -0.46 4.08
C ASP A 10 14.02 0.59 4.56
N ILE A 11 13.81 0.70 5.86
CA ILE A 11 12.77 1.58 6.42
C ILE A 11 12.97 3.03 6.01
N THR A 12 14.19 3.55 6.07
CA THR A 12 14.48 4.92 5.64
C THR A 12 14.06 5.17 4.19
N ALA A 13 14.35 4.21 3.31
CA ALA A 13 13.96 4.31 1.90
C ALA A 13 12.44 4.35 1.74
N ILE A 14 11.71 3.57 2.53
CA ILE A 14 10.24 3.55 2.49
C ILE A 14 9.67 4.89 2.97
N THR A 15 10.19 5.44 4.07
CA THR A 15 9.80 6.76 4.57
C THR A 15 10.01 7.83 3.50
N GLU A 16 11.16 7.84 2.84
CA GLU A 16 11.47 8.80 1.79
C GLU A 16 10.57 8.64 0.55
N LEU A 17 10.30 7.40 0.15
CA LEU A 17 9.37 7.13 -0.95
C LEU A 17 7.96 7.61 -0.64
N ALA A 18 7.47 7.35 0.56
CA ALA A 18 6.14 7.79 0.97
C ALA A 18 6.00 9.32 0.88
N GLU A 19 7.01 10.06 1.34
CA GLU A 19 7.04 11.52 1.21
C GLU A 19 6.93 11.98 -0.24
N LYS A 20 7.70 11.36 -1.13
CA LYS A 20 7.71 11.73 -2.55
C LYS A 20 6.41 11.40 -3.25
N ILE A 21 5.74 10.31 -2.85
CA ILE A 21 4.56 9.81 -3.55
C ILE A 21 3.27 10.41 -3.02
N TRP A 22 3.15 10.58 -1.70
CA TRP A 22 1.90 11.01 -1.08
C TRP A 22 1.45 12.41 -1.48
N TRP A 23 2.36 13.37 -1.54
CA TRP A 23 2.00 14.74 -1.88
C TRP A 23 1.36 14.87 -3.26
N PRO A 24 1.96 14.38 -4.36
CA PRO A 24 1.31 14.45 -5.66
C PRO A 24 0.06 13.59 -5.75
N THR A 25 0.00 12.46 -5.02
CA THR A 25 -1.16 11.56 -5.06
C THR A 25 -2.39 12.18 -4.39
N TYR A 26 -2.22 12.78 -3.22
CA TYR A 26 -3.34 13.19 -2.37
C TYR A 26 -3.60 14.70 -2.31
N ARG A 27 -2.76 15.51 -2.92
CA ARG A 27 -2.84 16.98 -2.87
C ARG A 27 -4.23 17.54 -3.16
N ASN A 28 -4.95 16.97 -4.10
CA ASN A 28 -6.27 17.41 -4.52
C ASN A 28 -7.40 16.53 -3.97
N ILE A 29 -7.11 15.64 -3.03
CA ILE A 29 -8.08 14.68 -2.49
C ILE A 29 -8.35 14.95 -1.02
N ILE A 30 -7.31 15.18 -0.24
CA ILE A 30 -7.38 15.47 1.20
C ILE A 30 -6.55 16.72 1.52
N SER A 31 -6.74 17.26 2.73
CA SER A 31 -6.04 18.49 3.13
C SER A 31 -4.54 18.25 3.33
N GLU A 32 -3.76 19.33 3.22
CA GLU A 32 -2.32 19.27 3.52
C GLU A 32 -2.08 18.83 4.97
N GLU A 33 -2.93 19.30 5.90
CA GLU A 33 -2.85 18.88 7.30
C GLU A 33 -3.02 17.37 7.43
N GLN A 34 -3.98 16.79 6.72
CA GLN A 34 -4.22 15.35 6.76
C GLN A 34 -3.06 14.58 6.14
N ILE A 35 -2.52 15.04 5.01
CA ILE A 35 -1.34 14.41 4.39
C ILE A 35 -0.16 14.39 5.37
N SER A 36 0.17 15.53 5.96
CA SER A 36 1.27 15.63 6.94
C SER A 36 1.05 14.73 8.14
N PHE A 37 -0.18 14.70 8.66
CA PHE A 37 -0.53 13.86 9.80
C PHE A 37 -0.35 12.38 9.47
N MET A 38 -0.89 11.93 8.35
CA MET A 38 -0.85 10.52 7.94
C MET A 38 0.57 10.06 7.62
N LEU A 39 1.37 10.90 6.97
CA LEU A 39 2.77 10.59 6.70
C LEU A 39 3.55 10.36 8.00
N LYS A 40 3.33 11.20 8.99
CA LYS A 40 3.99 11.06 10.29
C LYS A 40 3.48 9.85 11.06
N ASP A 41 2.17 9.65 11.07
CA ASP A 41 1.53 8.57 11.83
C ASP A 41 1.82 7.19 11.24
N MET A 42 1.82 7.06 9.92
CA MET A 42 1.94 5.77 9.23
C MET A 42 3.34 5.47 8.67
N TYR A 43 4.09 6.52 8.31
CA TYR A 43 5.33 6.36 7.52
C TYR A 43 6.58 6.93 8.17
N SER A 44 6.51 7.36 9.43
CA SER A 44 7.74 7.65 10.17
C SER A 44 8.53 6.36 10.34
N GLU A 45 9.84 6.48 10.49
CA GLU A 45 10.68 5.31 10.70
C GLU A 45 10.25 4.52 11.94
N GLU A 46 9.87 5.21 13.02
CA GLU A 46 9.36 4.59 14.23
C GLU A 46 8.08 3.78 13.95
N SER A 47 7.11 4.36 13.22
CA SER A 47 5.87 3.68 12.88
C SER A 47 6.11 2.47 11.99
N LEU A 48 6.97 2.58 10.99
CA LEU A 48 7.29 1.47 10.09
C LEU A 48 7.99 0.33 10.83
N LYS A 49 8.86 0.63 11.78
CA LYS A 49 9.49 -0.40 12.63
C LYS A 49 8.45 -1.14 13.46
N LYS A 50 7.51 -0.43 14.05
CA LYS A 50 6.40 -1.04 14.81
C LYS A 50 5.54 -1.95 13.93
N GLN A 51 5.23 -1.51 12.72
CA GLN A 51 4.46 -2.31 11.77
C GLN A 51 5.21 -3.58 11.38
N LEU A 52 6.50 -3.48 11.11
CA LEU A 52 7.33 -4.62 10.76
C LEU A 52 7.36 -5.66 11.91
N VAL A 53 7.53 -5.21 13.13
CA VAL A 53 7.52 -6.07 14.34
C VAL A 53 6.14 -6.70 14.54
N SER A 54 5.06 -5.99 14.23
CA SER A 54 3.69 -6.49 14.39
C SER A 54 3.25 -7.48 13.33
N GLY A 55 4.09 -7.76 12.33
CA GLY A 55 3.82 -8.78 11.32
C GLY A 55 3.46 -8.27 9.93
N VAL A 56 3.63 -6.98 9.66
CA VAL A 56 3.48 -6.46 8.31
C VAL A 56 4.74 -6.78 7.51
N ASP A 57 4.57 -7.47 6.39
CA ASP A 57 5.64 -7.70 5.43
C ASP A 57 5.68 -6.54 4.44
N PHE A 58 6.85 -5.90 4.34
CA PHE A 58 7.08 -4.85 3.35
C PHE A 58 7.81 -5.41 2.15
N ILE A 59 7.41 -4.96 0.97
CA ILE A 59 7.96 -5.37 -0.32
C ILE A 59 8.46 -4.12 -1.03
N LEU A 60 9.66 -4.21 -1.60
CA LEU A 60 10.26 -3.15 -2.40
C LEU A 60 10.37 -3.55 -3.86
N ALA A 61 10.14 -2.60 -4.75
CA ALA A 61 10.53 -2.70 -6.15
C ALA A 61 11.71 -1.75 -6.39
N GLU A 62 12.77 -2.27 -6.95
CA GLU A 62 13.99 -1.54 -7.22
C GLU A 62 14.29 -1.54 -8.72
N LYS A 63 14.79 -0.41 -9.22
CA LYS A 63 15.26 -0.23 -10.57
C LYS A 63 16.60 0.46 -10.50
N GLU A 64 17.65 -0.15 -11.10
CA GLU A 64 19.01 0.37 -11.02
C GLU A 64 19.47 0.62 -9.58
N ASN A 65 19.14 -0.34 -8.68
CA ASN A 65 19.46 -0.30 -7.25
C ASN A 65 18.79 0.82 -6.45
N LEU A 66 17.79 1.49 -7.03
CA LEU A 66 17.00 2.51 -6.34
C LEU A 66 15.58 2.03 -6.12
N ALA A 67 15.07 2.22 -4.92
CA ALA A 67 13.68 1.88 -4.60
C ALA A 67 12.75 2.84 -5.35
N VAL A 68 11.81 2.30 -6.12
CA VAL A 68 10.85 3.07 -6.93
C VAL A 68 9.40 2.84 -6.52
N ALA A 69 9.15 1.82 -5.71
CA ALA A 69 7.81 1.49 -5.24
C ALA A 69 7.91 0.62 -3.98
N PHE A 70 6.86 0.62 -3.19
CA PHE A 70 6.77 -0.26 -2.03
C PHE A 70 5.34 -0.69 -1.78
N ALA A 71 5.21 -1.79 -1.04
CA ALA A 71 3.94 -2.30 -0.57
C ALA A 71 4.10 -2.87 0.83
N GLY A 72 2.98 -3.01 1.53
CA GLY A 72 2.94 -3.67 2.83
C GLY A 72 1.69 -4.51 2.94
N PHE A 73 1.80 -5.74 3.44
CA PHE A 73 0.65 -6.61 3.60
C PHE A 73 0.80 -7.50 4.84
N SER A 74 -0.33 -7.97 5.36
CA SER A 74 -0.35 -8.90 6.50
C SER A 74 -1.64 -9.70 6.53
N LEU A 75 -1.63 -10.80 7.27
CA LEU A 75 -2.82 -11.58 7.58
C LEU A 75 -3.68 -10.79 8.59
N ILE A 76 -4.95 -10.58 8.28
CA ILE A 76 -5.88 -9.84 9.17
C ILE A 76 -6.93 -10.73 9.80
N GLU A 77 -7.28 -11.84 9.17
CA GLU A 77 -8.19 -12.87 9.69
C GLU A 77 -7.88 -14.16 8.93
N PRO A 78 -8.39 -15.32 9.38
CA PRO A 78 -8.09 -16.59 8.70
C PRO A 78 -8.32 -16.49 7.20
N GLU A 79 -7.31 -16.85 6.40
CA GLU A 79 -7.33 -16.89 4.93
C GLU A 79 -7.49 -15.52 4.26
N VAL A 80 -7.53 -14.40 5.01
CA VAL A 80 -7.66 -13.05 4.46
C VAL A 80 -6.39 -12.25 4.72
N TYR A 81 -5.71 -11.85 3.66
CA TYR A 81 -4.57 -10.95 3.69
C TYR A 81 -5.01 -9.55 3.30
N LYS A 82 -4.43 -8.55 3.94
CA LYS A 82 -4.70 -7.14 3.59
C LYS A 82 -3.45 -6.50 3.02
N LEU A 83 -3.62 -5.92 1.84
CA LEU A 83 -2.65 -5.01 1.25
C LEU A 83 -2.88 -3.63 1.88
N HIS A 84 -2.05 -3.29 2.86
CA HIS A 84 -2.17 -2.03 3.59
C HIS A 84 -1.68 -0.84 2.81
N LYS A 85 -0.68 -1.06 1.96
CA LYS A 85 0.05 0.00 1.25
C LYS A 85 0.50 -0.54 -0.10
N LEU A 86 0.33 0.29 -1.13
CA LEU A 86 0.93 0.08 -2.46
C LEU A 86 1.12 1.44 -3.10
N TYR A 87 2.35 1.87 -3.24
CA TYR A 87 2.67 3.17 -3.81
C TYR A 87 3.85 3.07 -4.77
N VAL A 88 3.69 3.72 -5.92
CA VAL A 88 4.67 3.72 -7.00
C VAL A 88 5.03 5.16 -7.31
N LEU A 89 6.32 5.45 -7.44
CA LEU A 89 6.77 6.78 -7.86
C LEU A 89 6.03 7.22 -9.13
N PRO A 90 5.60 8.49 -9.22
CA PRO A 90 4.92 8.98 -10.41
C PRO A 90 5.69 8.71 -11.72
N SER A 91 7.02 8.81 -11.68
CA SER A 91 7.89 8.54 -12.83
C SER A 91 7.87 7.08 -13.30
N GLU A 92 7.45 6.16 -12.43
CA GLU A 92 7.38 4.72 -12.74
C GLU A 92 5.97 4.23 -13.01
N GLN A 93 4.96 5.07 -12.85
CA GLN A 93 3.58 4.69 -13.15
C GLN A 93 3.39 4.43 -14.64
N GLY A 94 2.55 3.44 -14.98
CA GLY A 94 2.33 3.04 -16.36
C GLY A 94 3.32 2.01 -16.89
N ASN A 95 4.32 1.60 -16.10
CA ASN A 95 5.34 0.62 -16.50
C ASN A 95 5.05 -0.81 -15.97
N GLY A 96 3.88 -1.03 -15.38
CA GLY A 96 3.51 -2.34 -14.84
C GLY A 96 4.08 -2.64 -13.45
N THR A 97 4.74 -1.70 -12.81
CA THR A 97 5.36 -1.90 -11.48
C THR A 97 4.32 -2.28 -10.43
N GLY A 98 3.20 -1.55 -10.37
CA GLY A 98 2.13 -1.84 -9.41
C GLY A 98 1.51 -3.22 -9.64
N LYS A 99 1.26 -3.60 -10.87
CA LYS A 99 0.76 -4.92 -11.23
C LYS A 99 1.72 -6.02 -10.80
N ASN A 100 3.01 -5.84 -11.04
CA ASN A 100 4.04 -6.81 -10.67
C ASN A 100 4.13 -6.96 -9.14
N LEU A 101 4.00 -5.87 -8.39
CA LEU A 101 3.95 -5.93 -6.92
C LEU A 101 2.73 -6.72 -6.43
N ILE A 102 1.57 -6.48 -7.01
CA ILE A 102 0.35 -7.21 -6.64
C ILE A 102 0.50 -8.70 -6.96
N GLU A 103 1.06 -9.05 -8.10
CA GLU A 103 1.30 -10.46 -8.46
C GLU A 103 2.27 -11.13 -7.48
N TYR A 104 3.34 -10.44 -7.12
CA TYR A 104 4.31 -10.94 -6.12
C TYR A 104 3.65 -11.20 -4.76
N ILE A 105 2.86 -10.24 -4.28
CA ILE A 105 2.15 -10.37 -3.00
C ILE A 105 1.08 -11.45 -3.07
N THR A 106 0.35 -11.54 -4.18
CA THR A 106 -0.64 -12.59 -4.41
C THR A 106 -0.03 -13.97 -4.29
N ASP A 107 1.13 -14.18 -4.92
CA ASP A 107 1.83 -15.46 -4.85
C ASP A 107 2.27 -15.79 -3.42
N LEU A 108 2.83 -14.82 -2.70
CA LEU A 108 3.20 -15.02 -1.31
C LEU A 108 2.00 -15.34 -0.41
N ALA A 109 0.89 -14.62 -0.58
CA ALA A 109 -0.31 -14.85 0.20
C ALA A 109 -0.90 -16.24 -0.08
N ARG A 110 -0.94 -16.67 -1.34
CA ARG A 110 -1.39 -18.02 -1.72
C ARG A 110 -0.52 -19.10 -1.08
N GLU A 111 0.78 -18.96 -1.14
CA GLU A 111 1.73 -19.90 -0.54
C GLU A 111 1.50 -20.08 0.96
N GLN A 112 1.00 -19.02 1.61
CA GLN A 112 0.71 -19.02 3.04
C GLN A 112 -0.73 -19.42 3.37
N GLY A 113 -1.50 -19.87 2.37
CA GLY A 113 -2.88 -20.33 2.56
C GLY A 113 -3.93 -19.24 2.41
N GLY A 114 -3.57 -18.07 1.93
CA GLY A 114 -4.50 -16.97 1.68
C GLY A 114 -5.46 -17.28 0.55
N LYS A 115 -6.72 -16.88 0.72
CA LYS A 115 -7.79 -17.04 -0.27
C LYS A 115 -8.39 -15.72 -0.72
N ILE A 116 -8.17 -14.65 0.04
CA ILE A 116 -8.68 -13.33 -0.26
C ILE A 116 -7.56 -12.31 0.00
N LEU A 117 -7.40 -11.37 -0.92
CA LEU A 117 -6.60 -10.18 -0.72
C LEU A 117 -7.52 -8.97 -0.67
N GLU A 118 -7.45 -8.23 0.42
CA GLU A 118 -8.28 -7.05 0.67
C GLU A 118 -7.43 -5.79 0.66
N LEU A 119 -8.01 -4.66 0.29
CA LEU A 119 -7.38 -3.35 0.43
C LEU A 119 -8.41 -2.27 0.71
N ASN A 120 -7.94 -1.15 1.26
CA ASN A 120 -8.71 0.08 1.32
C ASN A 120 -8.13 1.08 0.32
N VAL A 121 -8.99 1.84 -0.35
CA VAL A 121 -8.58 2.91 -1.25
C VAL A 121 -9.53 4.09 -1.09
N ASN A 122 -8.97 5.31 -1.03
CA ASN A 122 -9.79 6.52 -0.97
C ASN A 122 -10.66 6.62 -2.22
N ARG A 123 -11.95 6.93 -2.05
CA ARG A 123 -12.89 7.00 -3.18
C ARG A 123 -12.54 8.08 -4.21
N GLY A 124 -11.79 9.10 -3.80
CA GLY A 124 -11.28 10.12 -4.71
C GLY A 124 -9.97 9.78 -5.42
N ASN A 125 -9.36 8.65 -5.05
CA ASN A 125 -8.11 8.20 -5.66
C ASN A 125 -8.39 7.35 -6.89
N SER A 126 -7.87 7.75 -8.05
CA SER A 126 -8.03 7.02 -9.30
C SER A 126 -7.41 5.61 -9.29
N ALA A 127 -6.59 5.29 -8.28
CA ALA A 127 -6.04 3.96 -8.10
C ALA A 127 -7.12 2.87 -8.00
N SER A 128 -8.36 3.22 -7.59
CA SER A 128 -9.47 2.28 -7.57
C SER A 128 -9.73 1.66 -8.94
N GLU A 129 -9.57 2.42 -10.01
CA GLU A 129 -9.72 1.91 -11.38
C GLU A 129 -8.60 0.92 -11.74
N PHE A 130 -7.38 1.21 -11.30
CA PHE A 130 -6.25 0.29 -11.46
C PHE A 130 -6.53 -1.04 -10.73
N TYR A 131 -7.02 -0.97 -9.48
CA TYR A 131 -7.33 -2.19 -8.73
C TYR A 131 -8.41 -3.03 -9.39
N LYS A 132 -9.44 -2.40 -9.97
CA LYS A 132 -10.46 -3.12 -10.74
C LYS A 132 -9.84 -3.85 -11.93
N LYS A 133 -8.92 -3.22 -12.64
CA LYS A 133 -8.25 -3.83 -13.80
C LYS A 133 -7.41 -5.04 -13.43
N VAL A 134 -6.87 -5.09 -12.23
CA VAL A 134 -6.07 -6.24 -11.78
C VAL A 134 -6.88 -7.25 -10.96
N GLY A 135 -8.22 -7.13 -10.98
CA GLY A 135 -9.11 -8.17 -10.48
C GLY A 135 -9.78 -7.91 -9.13
N PHE A 136 -9.60 -6.73 -8.55
CA PHE A 136 -10.33 -6.38 -7.33
C PHE A 136 -11.73 -5.89 -7.64
N GLU A 137 -12.66 -6.17 -6.72
CA GLU A 137 -14.03 -5.67 -6.78
C GLU A 137 -14.33 -4.88 -5.50
N ILE A 138 -15.24 -3.91 -5.60
CA ILE A 138 -15.70 -3.17 -4.43
C ILE A 138 -16.51 -4.13 -3.55
N TYR A 139 -16.04 -4.32 -2.32
CA TYR A 139 -16.69 -5.14 -1.32
C TYR A 139 -17.59 -4.30 -0.42
N ARG A 140 -17.14 -3.12 0.00
CA ARG A 140 -17.89 -2.16 0.82
C ARG A 140 -17.48 -0.74 0.52
N THR A 141 -18.41 0.19 0.78
CA THR A 141 -18.14 1.62 0.83
C THR A 141 -18.20 2.02 2.30
N VAL A 142 -17.14 2.61 2.83
CA VAL A 142 -17.02 2.92 4.26
C VAL A 142 -16.51 4.32 4.50
N ASP A 143 -16.94 4.90 5.62
CA ASP A 143 -16.38 6.12 6.16
C ASP A 143 -15.78 5.77 7.51
N ILE A 144 -14.46 5.89 7.63
CA ILE A 144 -13.71 5.42 8.80
C ILE A 144 -13.18 6.62 9.58
N SER A 145 -13.51 6.69 10.87
CA SER A 145 -12.89 7.67 11.76
C SER A 145 -11.41 7.34 11.94
N TYR A 146 -10.57 8.32 11.66
CA TYR A 146 -9.12 8.20 11.78
C TYR A 146 -8.59 9.43 12.49
N HIS A 147 -8.36 9.32 13.79
CA HIS A 147 -8.04 10.47 14.65
C HIS A 147 -9.13 11.54 14.50
N HIS A 148 -8.79 12.77 14.12
CA HIS A 148 -9.76 13.84 13.87
C HIS A 148 -10.15 13.99 12.39
N PHE A 149 -9.79 13.00 11.57
CA PHE A 149 -10.12 12.92 10.17
C PHE A 149 -11.12 11.81 9.89
N ILE A 150 -11.69 11.82 8.69
CA ILE A 150 -12.55 10.75 8.19
C ILE A 150 -11.93 10.22 6.89
N LEU A 151 -11.72 8.91 6.82
CA LEU A 151 -11.27 8.24 5.61
C LEU A 151 -12.48 7.78 4.81
N ASN A 152 -12.68 8.35 3.63
CA ASN A 152 -13.79 8.01 2.74
C ASN A 152 -13.31 6.96 1.75
N ASP A 153 -13.42 5.69 2.12
CA ASP A 153 -12.79 4.57 1.42
C ASP A 153 -13.78 3.63 0.74
N TYR A 154 -13.27 2.93 -0.28
CA TYR A 154 -13.78 1.63 -0.67
C TYR A 154 -12.92 0.56 0.01
N ILE A 155 -13.55 -0.52 0.46
CA ILE A 155 -12.87 -1.78 0.74
C ILE A 155 -13.03 -2.62 -0.51
N MET A 156 -11.92 -3.06 -1.07
CA MET A 156 -11.90 -3.90 -2.28
C MET A 156 -11.32 -5.26 -1.96
N ARG A 157 -11.80 -6.29 -2.65
CA ARG A 157 -11.36 -7.67 -2.47
C ARG A 157 -11.11 -8.36 -3.79
N LYS A 158 -10.15 -9.27 -3.76
CA LYS A 158 -9.80 -10.15 -4.88
C LYS A 158 -9.67 -11.58 -4.35
N ASN A 159 -10.27 -12.54 -5.03
CA ASN A 159 -10.07 -13.96 -4.73
C ASN A 159 -8.68 -14.39 -5.24
N LEU A 160 -7.99 -15.14 -4.41
CA LEU A 160 -6.64 -15.63 -4.73
C LEU A 160 -6.65 -17.04 -5.29
#